data_869ab4e788b2b74141aed6938c922bc2
#
_entry.id   869ab4e788b2b74141aed6938c922bc2
#
_cell.length_a   1.000
_cell.length_b   1.000
_cell.length_c   1.000
_cell.angle_alpha   90.00
_cell.angle_beta   90.00
_cell.angle_gamma   90.00
#
_symmetry.space_group_name_H-M   'P 1'
#
loop_
_entity.id
_entity.type
_entity.pdbx_description
1 polymer ?
#
loop_
_entity_poly.entity_id
_entity_poly.type
_entity_poly.pdbx_seq_one_letter_code
_entity_poly.pdbx_strand_id
1 'polypeptide(L)'
;MSNTTSRTKTDRRWSALALIVTAQFMVILDVAIVNVALPSIKSDLGFSQTNLQWVISAYAIMFGGVLLLGGRLADLLGRRRLFVAGLALFAASSLLCGLAWSEGSLIAFRSVQGLGGALLAPAALSLLMTTFAEGRERNLALGIYGAASGSGAAAGVLIGGVLTSYLSWSWIFFINVPVGVAAIVLTPLLLRESRAELANRHFDVAGEIGRAHV
;
A
#
# COMPACT_ATOMS: atom_id res chain seq x y z
N MET A 1 -27.37 30.11 -2.35
CA MET A 1 -26.22 29.65 -3.12
C MET A 1 -25.19 28.79 -2.33
N SER A 2 -25.55 28.21 -1.15
CA SER A 2 -24.59 27.48 -0.28
C SER A 2 -24.53 25.94 -0.44
N ASN A 3 -25.40 25.35 -1.24
CA ASN A 3 -25.52 23.88 -1.34
C ASN A 3 -24.56 23.20 -2.33
N THR A 4 -24.01 23.92 -3.28
CA THR A 4 -23.15 23.35 -4.34
C THR A 4 -21.71 23.09 -3.84
N THR A 5 -21.19 23.94 -2.97
CA THR A 5 -19.81 23.81 -2.43
C THR A 5 -19.66 22.69 -1.38
N SER A 6 -20.74 22.37 -0.66
CA SER A 6 -20.75 21.29 0.32
C SER A 6 -20.74 19.90 -0.37
N ARG A 7 -21.49 19.76 -1.45
CA ARG A 7 -21.62 18.50 -2.21
C ARG A 7 -20.28 18.10 -2.87
N THR A 8 -19.59 19.05 -3.49
CA THR A 8 -18.29 18.80 -4.13
C THR A 8 -17.17 18.39 -3.16
N LYS A 9 -17.17 18.92 -1.93
CA LYS A 9 -16.22 18.51 -0.88
C LYS A 9 -16.48 17.08 -0.38
N THR A 10 -17.74 16.71 -0.24
CA THR A 10 -18.12 15.35 0.20
C THR A 10 -17.76 14.32 -0.87
N ASP A 11 -18.10 14.58 -2.13
CA ASP A 11 -17.79 13.68 -3.25
C ASP A 11 -16.29 13.43 -3.40
N ARG A 12 -15.46 14.45 -3.16
CA ARG A 12 -14.00 14.34 -3.26
C ARG A 12 -13.39 13.47 -2.16
N ARG A 13 -13.95 13.47 -0.93
CA ARG A 13 -13.44 12.61 0.16
C ARG A 13 -13.72 11.14 -0.11
N TRP A 14 -14.89 10.82 -0.65
CA TRP A 14 -15.24 9.45 -1.00
C TRP A 14 -14.45 8.94 -2.21
N SER A 15 -14.14 9.80 -3.19
CA SER A 15 -13.24 9.48 -4.30
C SER A 15 -11.80 9.23 -3.79
N ALA A 16 -11.34 10.01 -2.81
CA ALA A 16 -10.06 9.78 -2.15
C ALA A 16 -10.04 8.43 -1.40
N LEU A 17 -11.15 8.07 -0.73
CA LEU A 17 -11.27 6.76 -0.09
C LEU A 17 -11.20 5.64 -1.12
N ALA A 18 -11.93 5.74 -2.23
CA ALA A 18 -11.89 4.74 -3.29
C ALA A 18 -10.47 4.51 -3.80
N LEU A 19 -9.69 5.57 -4.00
CA LEU A 19 -8.30 5.48 -4.42
C LEU A 19 -7.42 4.76 -3.37
N ILE A 20 -7.54 5.15 -2.10
CA ILE A 20 -6.78 4.55 -0.98
C ILE A 20 -7.13 3.07 -0.84
N VAL A 21 -8.41 2.74 -0.91
CA VAL A 21 -8.93 1.37 -0.81
C VAL A 21 -8.46 0.51 -1.99
N THR A 22 -8.45 1.06 -3.21
CA THR A 22 -7.94 0.36 -4.40
C THR A 22 -6.45 0.03 -4.26
N ALA A 23 -5.65 0.97 -3.76
CA ALA A 23 -4.23 0.74 -3.53
C ALA A 23 -3.99 -0.34 -2.45
N GLN A 24 -4.76 -0.32 -1.37
CA GLN A 24 -4.68 -1.34 -0.32
C GLN A 24 -5.14 -2.70 -0.82
N PHE A 25 -6.24 -2.74 -1.55
CA PHE A 25 -6.75 -3.96 -2.17
C PHE A 25 -5.70 -4.59 -3.09
N MET A 26 -5.02 -3.79 -3.92
CA MET A 26 -3.94 -4.22 -4.79
C MET A 26 -2.80 -4.90 -4.01
N VAL A 27 -2.36 -4.32 -2.89
CA VAL A 27 -1.30 -4.90 -2.04
C VAL A 27 -1.71 -6.25 -1.45
N ILE A 28 -2.95 -6.35 -0.94
CA ILE A 28 -3.45 -7.60 -0.34
C ILE A 28 -3.68 -8.67 -1.42
N LEU A 29 -4.24 -8.26 -2.55
CA LEU A 29 -4.43 -9.15 -3.71
C LEU A 29 -3.09 -9.71 -4.17
N ASP A 30 -2.02 -8.90 -4.28
CA ASP A 30 -0.69 -9.35 -4.68
C ASP A 30 -0.13 -10.44 -3.76
N VAL A 31 -0.31 -10.30 -2.46
CA VAL A 31 0.11 -11.33 -1.48
C VAL A 31 -0.65 -12.65 -1.70
N ALA A 32 -1.95 -12.58 -1.93
CA ALA A 32 -2.78 -13.77 -2.08
C ALA A 32 -2.57 -14.46 -3.44
N ILE A 33 -2.49 -13.68 -4.51
CA ILE A 33 -2.43 -14.18 -5.89
C ILE A 33 -1.13 -14.94 -6.17
N VAL A 34 0.00 -14.53 -5.59
CA VAL A 34 1.30 -15.18 -5.75
C VAL A 34 1.28 -16.60 -5.20
N ASN A 35 0.58 -16.85 -4.09
CA ASN A 35 0.47 -18.19 -3.51
C ASN A 35 -0.14 -19.20 -4.49
N VAL A 36 -1.12 -18.76 -5.29
CA VAL A 36 -1.77 -19.60 -6.30
C VAL A 36 -0.83 -19.88 -7.49
N ALA A 37 0.02 -18.92 -7.83
CA ALA A 37 0.93 -19.01 -8.96
C ALA A 37 2.23 -19.80 -8.68
N LEU A 38 2.54 -20.10 -7.40
CA LEU A 38 3.79 -20.78 -7.03
C LEU A 38 4.11 -22.05 -7.83
N PRO A 39 3.15 -22.97 -8.08
CA PRO A 39 3.43 -24.17 -8.88
C PRO A 39 3.87 -23.83 -10.32
N SER A 40 3.21 -22.84 -10.95
CA SER A 40 3.54 -22.40 -12.31
C SER A 40 4.90 -21.67 -12.35
N ILE A 41 5.19 -20.82 -11.36
CA ILE A 41 6.48 -20.15 -11.20
C ILE A 41 7.60 -21.19 -11.04
N LYS A 42 7.36 -22.21 -10.22
CA LYS A 42 8.33 -23.29 -9.99
C LYS A 42 8.70 -24.01 -11.28
N SER A 43 7.71 -24.40 -12.07
CA SER A 43 7.93 -25.16 -13.30
C SER A 43 8.62 -24.33 -14.38
N ASP A 44 8.27 -23.04 -14.47
CA ASP A 44 8.74 -22.14 -15.53
C ASP A 44 10.18 -21.62 -15.30
N LEU A 45 10.46 -21.20 -14.05
CA LEU A 45 11.78 -20.65 -13.67
C LEU A 45 12.73 -21.70 -13.08
N GLY A 46 12.30 -22.97 -12.96
CA GLY A 46 13.15 -24.05 -12.46
C GLY A 46 13.44 -23.99 -10.96
N PHE A 47 12.57 -23.40 -10.15
CA PHE A 47 12.78 -23.27 -8.71
C PHE A 47 12.95 -24.60 -8.00
N SER A 48 13.98 -24.69 -7.14
CA SER A 48 14.03 -25.73 -6.12
C SER A 48 12.88 -25.55 -5.11
N GLN A 49 12.48 -26.64 -4.44
CA GLN A 49 11.42 -26.58 -3.42
C GLN A 49 11.78 -25.62 -2.28
N THR A 50 13.04 -25.54 -1.89
CA THR A 50 13.54 -24.67 -0.83
C THR A 50 13.55 -23.21 -1.25
N ASN A 51 13.98 -22.91 -2.49
CA ASN A 51 14.08 -21.55 -2.97
C ASN A 51 12.71 -20.94 -3.29
N LEU A 52 11.74 -21.75 -3.67
CA LEU A 52 10.37 -21.29 -3.99
C LEU A 52 9.74 -20.48 -2.84
N GLN A 53 10.02 -20.87 -1.59
CA GLN A 53 9.50 -20.16 -0.42
C GLN A 53 10.01 -18.71 -0.33
N TRP A 54 11.18 -18.42 -0.90
CA TRP A 54 11.73 -17.07 -0.90
C TRP A 54 10.93 -16.08 -1.73
N VAL A 55 10.13 -16.54 -2.70
CA VAL A 55 9.23 -15.67 -3.45
C VAL A 55 8.23 -14.95 -2.53
N ILE A 56 7.78 -15.65 -1.48
CA ILE A 56 6.87 -15.07 -0.47
C ILE A 56 7.68 -14.43 0.67
N SER A 57 8.68 -15.15 1.19
CA SER A 57 9.40 -14.72 2.39
C SER A 57 10.19 -13.44 2.17
N ALA A 58 10.83 -13.26 1.01
CA ALA A 58 11.57 -12.05 0.68
C ALA A 58 10.66 -10.81 0.71
N TYR A 59 9.47 -10.91 0.12
CA TYR A 59 8.47 -9.86 0.21
C TYR A 59 8.06 -9.59 1.67
N ALA A 60 7.70 -10.65 2.40
CA ALA A 60 7.20 -10.53 3.77
C ALA A 60 8.23 -9.94 4.74
N ILE A 61 9.49 -10.32 4.62
CA ILE A 61 10.60 -9.80 5.45
C ILE A 61 10.82 -8.31 5.18
N MET A 62 10.87 -7.92 3.90
CA MET A 62 11.07 -6.51 3.54
C MET A 62 9.85 -5.66 3.90
N PHE A 63 8.65 -6.17 3.67
CA PHE A 63 7.41 -5.52 4.06
C PHE A 63 7.34 -5.33 5.59
N GLY A 64 7.48 -6.41 6.36
CA GLY A 64 7.38 -6.37 7.82
C GLY A 64 8.52 -5.57 8.49
N GLY A 65 9.76 -5.76 8.01
CA GLY A 65 10.94 -5.09 8.55
C GLY A 65 10.93 -3.57 8.36
N VAL A 66 10.33 -3.09 7.28
CA VAL A 66 10.31 -1.65 6.95
C VAL A 66 8.97 -0.98 7.29
N LEU A 67 7.94 -1.75 7.63
CA LEU A 67 6.58 -1.23 7.88
C LEU A 67 6.54 -0.09 8.92
N LEU A 68 7.22 -0.28 10.05
CA LEU A 68 7.29 0.74 11.11
C LEU A 68 8.04 2.00 10.68
N LEU A 69 9.11 1.82 9.90
CA LEU A 69 9.85 2.93 9.32
C LEU A 69 9.00 3.69 8.31
N GLY A 70 8.21 2.98 7.49
CA GLY A 70 7.26 3.55 6.55
C GLY A 70 6.26 4.49 7.24
N GLY A 71 5.74 4.10 8.40
CA GLY A 71 4.88 4.97 9.22
C GLY A 71 5.56 6.25 9.65
N ARG A 72 6.79 6.18 10.16
CA ARG A 72 7.61 7.35 10.54
C ARG A 72 7.91 8.25 9.34
N LEU A 73 8.28 7.66 8.23
CA LEU A 73 8.55 8.40 6.98
C LEU A 73 7.31 9.13 6.45
N ALA A 74 6.11 8.55 6.60
CA ALA A 74 4.86 9.19 6.21
C ALA A 74 4.63 10.51 6.96
N ASP A 75 4.94 10.53 8.25
CA ASP A 75 4.80 11.72 9.08
C ASP A 75 5.86 12.79 8.76
N LEU A 76 7.10 12.39 8.47
CA LEU A 76 8.23 13.29 8.20
C LEU A 76 8.22 13.86 6.78
N LEU A 77 8.08 12.99 5.78
CA LEU A 77 8.22 13.36 4.36
C LEU A 77 6.92 13.84 3.72
N GLY A 78 5.79 13.53 4.36
CA GLY A 78 4.45 13.81 3.86
C GLY A 78 3.75 12.54 3.36
N ARG A 79 2.52 12.38 3.80
CA ARG A 79 1.71 11.16 3.60
C ARG A 79 1.42 10.89 2.13
N ARG A 80 1.05 11.91 1.37
CA ARG A 80 0.77 11.79 -0.07
C ARG A 80 2.03 11.45 -0.85
N ARG A 81 3.16 12.08 -0.54
CA ARG A 81 4.44 11.81 -1.22
C ARG A 81 4.89 10.39 -1.00
N LEU A 82 4.80 9.91 0.23
CA LEU A 82 5.17 8.53 0.55
C LEU A 82 4.21 7.52 -0.08
N PHE A 83 2.92 7.83 -0.13
CA PHE A 83 1.93 7.01 -0.83
C PHE A 83 2.27 6.85 -2.32
N VAL A 84 2.59 7.96 -3.01
CA VAL A 84 3.00 7.93 -4.43
C VAL A 84 4.32 7.18 -4.61
N ALA A 85 5.31 7.41 -3.75
CA ALA A 85 6.59 6.71 -3.81
C ALA A 85 6.42 5.19 -3.61
N GLY A 86 5.60 4.80 -2.63
CA GLY A 86 5.25 3.40 -2.39
C GLY A 86 4.54 2.76 -3.58
N LEU A 87 3.53 3.45 -4.17
CA LEU A 87 2.85 3.01 -5.38
C LEU A 87 3.81 2.84 -6.57
N ALA A 88 4.67 3.82 -6.80
CA ALA A 88 5.64 3.79 -7.89
C ALA A 88 6.63 2.63 -7.74
N LEU A 89 7.16 2.45 -6.52
CA LEU A 89 8.08 1.36 -6.22
C LEU A 89 7.39 -0.01 -6.35
N PHE A 90 6.15 -0.11 -5.84
CA PHE A 90 5.37 -1.34 -5.93
C PHE A 90 5.00 -1.70 -7.37
N ALA A 91 4.52 -0.76 -8.16
CA ALA A 91 4.14 -0.99 -9.55
C ALA A 91 5.35 -1.30 -10.45
N ALA A 92 6.45 -0.56 -10.27
CA ALA A 92 7.69 -0.80 -11.02
C ALA A 92 8.30 -2.17 -10.70
N SER A 93 8.39 -2.52 -9.41
CA SER A 93 8.90 -3.84 -9.02
C SER A 93 7.95 -4.96 -9.42
N SER A 94 6.63 -4.73 -9.42
CA SER A 94 5.65 -5.68 -9.94
C SER A 94 5.86 -5.94 -11.44
N LEU A 95 6.09 -4.90 -12.24
CA LEU A 95 6.47 -5.05 -13.64
C LEU A 95 7.72 -5.92 -13.80
N LEU A 96 8.76 -5.64 -12.99
CA LEU A 96 10.01 -6.42 -13.02
C LEU A 96 9.80 -7.87 -12.56
N CYS A 97 8.92 -8.13 -11.57
CA CYS A 97 8.54 -9.49 -11.19
C CYS A 97 7.91 -10.26 -12.36
N GLY A 98 7.00 -9.62 -13.10
CA GLY A 98 6.38 -10.25 -14.29
C GLY A 98 7.36 -10.50 -15.44
N LEU A 99 8.48 -9.77 -15.47
CA LEU A 99 9.56 -9.91 -16.46
C LEU A 99 10.75 -10.74 -15.92
N ALA A 100 10.63 -11.37 -14.76
CA ALA A 100 11.73 -12.11 -14.16
C ALA A 100 12.15 -13.32 -15.02
N TRP A 101 13.47 -13.52 -15.15
CA TRP A 101 14.08 -14.54 -16.00
C TRP A 101 14.81 -15.64 -15.21
N SER A 102 14.84 -15.54 -13.89
CA SER A 102 15.51 -16.52 -13.02
C SER A 102 14.94 -16.47 -11.60
N GLU A 103 15.20 -17.51 -10.81
CA GLU A 103 14.87 -17.55 -9.36
C GLU A 103 15.35 -16.29 -8.64
N GLY A 104 16.64 -15.95 -8.80
CA GLY A 104 17.28 -14.82 -8.11
C GLY A 104 16.67 -13.47 -8.50
N SER A 105 16.36 -13.28 -9.78
CA SER A 105 15.74 -12.03 -10.25
C SER A 105 14.34 -11.85 -9.64
N LEU A 106 13.52 -12.91 -9.62
CA LEU A 106 12.18 -12.84 -9.02
C LEU A 106 12.25 -12.56 -7.52
N ILE A 107 13.12 -13.24 -6.77
CA ILE A 107 13.29 -13.02 -5.32
C ILE A 107 13.76 -11.58 -5.05
N ALA A 108 14.72 -11.06 -5.82
CA ALA A 108 15.20 -9.70 -5.67
C ALA A 108 14.09 -8.67 -5.93
N PHE A 109 13.33 -8.83 -7.01
CA PHE A 109 12.23 -7.93 -7.34
C PHE A 109 11.08 -8.01 -6.33
N ARG A 110 10.79 -9.19 -5.79
CA ARG A 110 9.84 -9.39 -4.68
C ARG A 110 10.29 -8.66 -3.41
N SER A 111 11.58 -8.65 -3.11
CA SER A 111 12.13 -7.89 -1.99
C SER A 111 11.86 -6.39 -2.15
N VAL A 112 12.13 -5.85 -3.35
CA VAL A 112 11.86 -4.44 -3.66
C VAL A 112 10.37 -4.12 -3.64
N GLN A 113 9.53 -5.05 -4.11
CA GLN A 113 8.07 -4.89 -4.06
C GLN A 113 7.54 -4.86 -2.62
N GLY A 114 8.12 -5.67 -1.73
CA GLY A 114 7.83 -5.64 -0.30
C GLY A 114 8.16 -4.29 0.34
N LEU A 115 9.27 -3.65 -0.04
CA LEU A 115 9.59 -2.27 0.37
C LEU A 115 8.52 -1.29 -0.10
N GLY A 116 8.10 -1.38 -1.38
CA GLY A 116 7.03 -0.55 -1.93
C GLY A 116 5.75 -0.65 -1.11
N GLY A 117 5.32 -1.89 -0.80
CA GLY A 117 4.16 -2.16 0.05
C GLY A 117 4.30 -1.62 1.46
N ALA A 118 5.49 -1.75 2.07
CA ALA A 118 5.79 -1.25 3.42
C ALA A 118 5.72 0.28 3.54
N LEU A 119 6.00 1.01 2.46
CA LEU A 119 5.81 2.46 2.40
C LEU A 119 4.36 2.83 2.13
N LEU A 120 3.70 2.07 1.26
CA LEU A 120 2.34 2.34 0.79
C LEU A 120 1.28 2.13 1.88
N ALA A 121 1.30 0.98 2.58
CA ALA A 121 0.25 0.60 3.51
C ALA A 121 0.07 1.59 4.68
N PRO A 122 1.11 2.00 5.43
CA PRO A 122 0.94 2.99 6.50
C PRO A 122 0.59 4.39 5.97
N ALA A 123 1.11 4.78 4.80
CA ALA A 123 0.75 6.05 4.18
C ALA A 123 -0.73 6.07 3.76
N ALA A 124 -1.25 4.96 3.22
CA ALA A 124 -2.66 4.78 2.88
C ALA A 124 -3.57 4.95 4.10
N LEU A 125 -3.28 4.23 5.19
CA LEU A 125 -4.04 4.32 6.43
C LEU A 125 -3.98 5.74 7.03
N SER A 126 -2.80 6.36 7.04
CA SER A 126 -2.61 7.71 7.55
C SER A 126 -3.37 8.76 6.72
N LEU A 127 -3.41 8.62 5.38
CA LEU A 127 -4.21 9.47 4.50
C LEU A 127 -5.71 9.31 4.76
N LEU A 128 -6.19 8.08 5.00
CA LEU A 128 -7.57 7.82 5.38
C LEU A 128 -7.92 8.54 6.68
N MET A 129 -7.10 8.38 7.71
CA MET A 129 -7.30 8.98 9.04
C MET A 129 -7.33 10.51 8.99
N THR A 130 -6.61 11.14 8.06
CA THR A 130 -6.60 12.61 7.90
C THR A 130 -7.66 13.13 6.95
N THR A 131 -8.19 12.29 6.06
CA THR A 131 -9.25 12.66 5.13
C THR A 131 -10.62 12.71 5.80
N PHE A 132 -10.86 11.84 6.78
CA PHE A 132 -12.11 11.74 7.51
C PHE A 132 -11.94 12.20 8.96
N ALA A 133 -12.82 13.11 9.40
CA ALA A 133 -12.90 13.55 10.79
C ALA A 133 -13.34 12.40 11.69
N GLU A 134 -13.00 12.48 12.98
CA GLU A 134 -13.42 11.49 13.97
C GLU A 134 -14.94 11.36 14.03
N GLY A 135 -15.40 10.12 14.26
CA GLY A 135 -16.80 9.78 14.36
C GLY A 135 -17.26 8.79 13.27
N ARG A 136 -18.55 8.84 12.95
CA ARG A 136 -19.22 7.84 12.11
C ARG A 136 -18.62 7.70 10.71
N GLU A 137 -18.23 8.80 10.09
CA GLU A 137 -17.66 8.77 8.72
C GLU A 137 -16.31 8.05 8.69
N ARG A 138 -15.41 8.33 9.67
CA ARG A 138 -14.12 7.64 9.78
C ARG A 138 -14.31 6.15 10.06
N ASN A 139 -15.23 5.79 10.94
CA ASN A 139 -15.50 4.40 11.25
C ASN A 139 -16.02 3.64 10.03
N LEU A 140 -16.88 4.26 9.22
CA LEU A 140 -17.34 3.69 7.96
C LEU A 140 -16.20 3.55 6.95
N ALA A 141 -15.34 4.57 6.81
CA ALA A 141 -14.19 4.51 5.91
C ALA A 141 -13.20 3.41 6.32
N LEU A 142 -12.93 3.24 7.62
CA LEU A 142 -12.12 2.14 8.15
C LEU A 142 -12.77 0.78 7.93
N GLY A 143 -14.10 0.69 8.06
CA GLY A 143 -14.86 -0.53 7.75
C GLY A 143 -14.72 -0.93 6.28
N ILE A 144 -14.84 0.04 5.35
CA ILE A 144 -14.67 -0.18 3.91
C ILE A 144 -13.21 -0.61 3.61
N TYR A 145 -12.22 0.05 4.23
CA TYR A 145 -10.81 -0.29 4.07
C TYR A 145 -10.50 -1.72 4.56
N GLY A 146 -11.06 -2.11 5.71
CA GLY A 146 -10.93 -3.47 6.25
C GLY A 146 -11.64 -4.52 5.38
N ALA A 147 -12.84 -4.22 4.90
CA ALA A 147 -13.59 -5.10 4.01
C ALA A 147 -12.87 -5.32 2.68
N ALA A 148 -12.28 -4.26 2.10
CA ALA A 148 -11.47 -4.37 0.89
C ALA A 148 -10.21 -5.23 1.11
N SER A 149 -9.56 -5.11 2.29
CA SER A 149 -8.43 -5.96 2.64
C SER A 149 -8.84 -7.44 2.71
N GLY A 150 -9.95 -7.76 3.35
CA GLY A 150 -10.47 -9.13 3.42
C GLY A 150 -10.88 -9.69 2.05
N SER A 151 -11.59 -8.88 1.25
CA SER A 151 -12.03 -9.30 -0.09
C SER A 151 -10.86 -9.43 -1.07
N GLY A 152 -9.79 -8.65 -0.91
CA GLY A 152 -8.57 -8.73 -1.71
C GLY A 152 -7.92 -10.10 -1.64
N ALA A 153 -7.90 -10.74 -0.46
CA ALA A 153 -7.36 -12.07 -0.30
C ALA A 153 -8.19 -13.11 -1.07
N ALA A 154 -9.53 -13.08 -0.96
CA ALA A 154 -10.41 -13.98 -1.69
C ALA A 154 -10.34 -13.75 -3.21
N ALA A 155 -10.35 -12.48 -3.64
CA ALA A 155 -10.21 -12.10 -5.05
C ALA A 155 -8.86 -12.56 -5.63
N GLY A 156 -7.78 -12.45 -4.85
CA GLY A 156 -6.45 -12.90 -5.25
C GLY A 156 -6.39 -14.39 -5.59
N VAL A 157 -7.07 -15.23 -4.81
CA VAL A 157 -7.16 -16.67 -5.10
C VAL A 157 -7.91 -16.92 -6.42
N LEU A 158 -9.07 -16.29 -6.60
CA LEU A 158 -9.89 -16.48 -7.80
C LEU A 158 -9.18 -15.95 -9.05
N ILE A 159 -8.73 -14.70 -9.01
CA ILE A 159 -8.05 -14.05 -10.13
C ILE A 159 -6.74 -14.77 -10.44
N GLY A 160 -5.99 -15.19 -9.42
CA GLY A 160 -4.75 -15.94 -9.57
C GLY A 160 -4.96 -17.27 -10.30
N GLY A 161 -6.00 -18.01 -9.92
CA GLY A 161 -6.38 -19.24 -10.60
C GLY A 161 -6.70 -19.01 -12.08
N VAL A 162 -7.49 -17.99 -12.41
CA VAL A 162 -7.83 -17.64 -13.78
C VAL A 162 -6.60 -17.21 -14.57
N LEU A 163 -5.81 -16.26 -14.04
CA LEU A 163 -4.66 -15.74 -14.77
C LEU A 163 -3.58 -16.81 -15.02
N THR A 164 -3.31 -17.67 -14.05
CA THR A 164 -2.32 -18.74 -14.21
C THR A 164 -2.79 -19.87 -15.11
N SER A 165 -4.10 -20.13 -15.16
CA SER A 165 -4.66 -21.21 -16.00
C SER A 165 -4.82 -20.81 -17.47
N TYR A 166 -5.16 -19.57 -17.76
CA TYR A 166 -5.49 -19.12 -19.13
C TYR A 166 -4.43 -18.25 -19.80
N LEU A 167 -3.52 -17.63 -18.99
CA LEU A 167 -2.46 -16.77 -19.51
C LEU A 167 -1.09 -17.31 -19.07
N SER A 168 -0.45 -16.64 -18.12
CA SER A 168 0.80 -17.08 -17.50
C SER A 168 0.88 -16.52 -16.08
N TRP A 169 1.79 -17.09 -15.28
CA TRP A 169 2.05 -16.58 -13.93
C TRP A 169 2.50 -15.11 -13.93
N SER A 170 3.16 -14.61 -14.95
CA SER A 170 3.61 -13.22 -15.06
C SER A 170 2.46 -12.22 -14.97
N TRP A 171 1.26 -12.58 -15.43
CA TRP A 171 0.10 -11.70 -15.43
C TRP A 171 -0.40 -11.36 -14.01
N ILE A 172 -0.09 -12.20 -13.00
CA ILE A 172 -0.42 -11.87 -11.61
C ILE A 172 0.29 -10.61 -11.13
N PHE A 173 1.46 -10.32 -11.70
CA PHE A 173 2.23 -9.12 -11.44
C PHE A 173 1.83 -7.96 -12.35
N PHE A 174 1.61 -8.23 -13.62
CA PHE A 174 1.25 -7.19 -14.59
C PHE A 174 -0.07 -6.50 -14.27
N ILE A 175 -1.03 -7.18 -13.63
CA ILE A 175 -2.32 -6.58 -13.22
C ILE A 175 -2.13 -5.40 -12.25
N ASN A 176 -1.07 -5.38 -11.46
CA ASN A 176 -0.78 -4.30 -10.51
C ASN A 176 -0.30 -3.01 -11.22
N VAL A 177 0.30 -3.14 -12.40
CA VAL A 177 0.91 -2.01 -13.11
C VAL A 177 -0.14 -0.96 -13.53
N PRO A 178 -1.21 -1.31 -14.28
CA PRO A 178 -2.22 -0.33 -14.65
C PRO A 178 -2.94 0.28 -13.45
N VAL A 179 -3.19 -0.53 -12.41
CA VAL A 179 -3.81 -0.05 -11.17
C VAL A 179 -2.90 0.95 -10.45
N GLY A 180 -1.60 0.63 -10.31
CA GLY A 180 -0.61 1.49 -9.70
C GLY A 180 -0.42 2.80 -10.47
N VAL A 181 -0.30 2.74 -11.79
CA VAL A 181 -0.18 3.94 -12.65
C VAL A 181 -1.42 4.82 -12.53
N ALA A 182 -2.62 4.24 -12.62
CA ALA A 182 -3.87 5.00 -12.46
C ALA A 182 -3.94 5.67 -11.07
N ALA A 183 -3.56 4.95 -10.02
CA ALA A 183 -3.53 5.48 -8.66
C ALA A 183 -2.52 6.62 -8.50
N ILE A 184 -1.32 6.53 -9.10
CA ILE A 184 -0.31 7.59 -9.09
C ILE A 184 -0.86 8.86 -9.77
N VAL A 185 -1.48 8.73 -10.93
CA VAL A 185 -2.03 9.85 -11.71
C VAL A 185 -3.20 10.52 -10.96
N LEU A 186 -4.05 9.73 -10.33
CA LEU A 186 -5.22 10.24 -9.61
C LEU A 186 -4.88 10.85 -8.23
N THR A 187 -3.77 10.43 -7.62
CA THR A 187 -3.37 10.87 -6.29
C THR A 187 -3.30 12.39 -6.14
N PRO A 188 -2.60 13.16 -7.01
CA PRO A 188 -2.51 14.61 -6.85
C PRO A 188 -3.85 15.33 -7.05
N LEU A 189 -4.78 14.72 -7.77
CA LEU A 189 -6.11 15.27 -8.00
C LEU A 189 -7.04 15.06 -6.80
N LEU A 190 -6.92 13.92 -6.11
CA LEU A 190 -7.86 13.51 -5.07
C LEU A 190 -7.32 13.74 -3.65
N LEU A 191 -6.02 13.57 -3.42
CA LEU A 191 -5.40 13.63 -2.11
C LEU A 191 -4.62 14.95 -1.91
N ARG A 192 -4.84 15.56 -0.74
CA ARG A 192 -4.05 16.72 -0.31
C ARG A 192 -2.79 16.26 0.41
N GLU A 193 -1.71 17.01 0.24
CA GLU A 193 -0.50 16.78 1.04
C GLU A 193 -0.78 17.18 2.49
N SER A 194 -0.43 16.29 3.40
CA SER A 194 -0.44 16.57 4.83
C SER A 194 0.82 15.98 5.45
N ARG A 195 1.47 16.79 6.29
CA ARG A 195 2.59 16.37 7.13
C ARG A 195 2.10 16.44 8.57
N ALA A 196 2.65 15.59 9.44
CA ALA A 196 2.51 15.86 10.86
C ALA A 196 3.16 17.21 11.13
N GLU A 197 2.42 18.16 11.68
CA GLU A 197 3.05 19.31 12.31
C GLU A 197 3.95 18.74 13.40
N LEU A 198 5.27 18.76 13.18
CA LEU A 198 6.21 18.64 14.25
C LEU A 198 5.91 19.86 15.13
N ALA A 199 5.02 19.66 16.11
CA ALA A 199 4.85 20.63 17.15
C ALA A 199 6.27 20.95 17.62
N ASN A 200 6.69 22.21 17.44
CA ASN A 200 7.87 22.74 18.11
C ASN A 200 7.64 22.44 19.59
N ARG A 201 8.09 21.29 20.04
CA ARG A 201 8.32 21.04 21.43
C ARG A 201 9.49 21.95 21.80
N HIS A 202 9.19 23.23 21.99
CA HIS A 202 9.89 24.01 22.94
C HIS A 202 9.69 23.24 24.25
N PHE A 203 10.69 22.46 24.62
CA PHE A 203 10.82 22.03 25.99
C PHE A 203 10.91 23.31 26.79
N ASP A 204 9.79 23.72 27.36
CA ASP A 204 9.73 24.82 28.33
C ASP A 204 10.27 24.29 29.66
N VAL A 205 11.62 24.04 29.64
CA VAL A 205 12.38 23.56 30.81
C VAL A 205 12.24 24.55 31.97
N ALA A 206 11.97 25.84 31.67
CA ALA A 206 11.74 26.88 32.69
C ALA A 206 10.34 26.79 33.33
N GLY A 207 9.31 26.32 32.58
CA GLY A 207 7.94 26.18 33.10
C GLY A 207 7.72 25.00 34.02
N GLU A 208 8.49 23.92 33.86
CA GLU A 208 8.39 22.74 34.75
C GLU A 208 9.08 22.93 36.09
N ILE A 209 10.17 23.70 36.14
CA ILE A 209 10.89 23.98 37.38
C ILE A 209 10.09 24.92 38.30
N GLY A 210 9.25 25.82 37.75
CA GLY A 210 8.42 26.75 38.51
C GLY A 210 7.21 26.13 39.21
N ARG A 211 6.77 24.93 38.86
CA ARG A 211 5.61 24.25 39.49
C ARG A 211 5.96 23.28 40.62
N ALA A 212 7.24 23.04 40.86
CA ALA A 212 7.68 22.14 41.94
C ALA A 212 7.87 22.85 43.31
N HIS A 213 7.52 24.12 43.43
CA HIS A 213 7.70 24.92 44.65
C HIS A 213 6.42 25.68 45.10
N VAL A 214 5.23 25.05 44.97
CA VAL A 214 4.02 25.52 45.69
C VAL A 214 3.34 24.33 46.33
#